data_837cbacfbd36f171b36c8a7ecea739bc
#
_entry.id   837cbacfbd36f171b36c8a7ecea739bc
#
_cell.length_a   1.000
_cell.length_b   1.000
_cell.length_c   1.000
_cell.angle_alpha   90.00
_cell.angle_beta   90.00
_cell.angle_gamma   90.00
#
_symmetry.space_group_name_H-M   'P 1'
#
loop_
_entity.id
_entity.type
_entity.pdbx_description
1 polymer ?
#
loop_
_entity_poly.entity_id
_entity_poly.type
_entity_poly.pdbx_seq_one_letter_code
_entity_poly.pdbx_strand_id
1 'polypeptide(L)' 'MNEVKGLENSRPIKMVDIETKQETIFKSIAYAKRATGLSEYGIRQGLNPLQKKRFEVNGRKVCFRVHK' A
#
# COMPACT_ATOMS: atom_id res chain seq x y z
N MET A 1 -20.38 10.19 -10.36
CA MET A 1 -20.04 8.88 -10.77
C MET A 1 -19.41 8.11 -9.64
N ASN A 2 -20.05 7.07 -9.26
CA ASN A 2 -19.57 6.27 -8.16
C ASN A 2 -18.33 5.49 -8.50
N GLU A 3 -18.14 5.23 -9.77
CA GLU A 3 -16.97 4.49 -10.21
C GLU A 3 -15.68 5.15 -9.81
N VAL A 4 -15.68 6.48 -9.77
CA VAL A 4 -14.46 7.19 -9.44
C VAL A 4 -14.02 6.85 -8.02
N LYS A 5 -14.97 6.88 -7.09
CA LYS A 5 -14.63 6.54 -5.72
C LYS A 5 -14.27 5.08 -5.57
N GLY A 6 -15.01 4.22 -6.24
CA GLY A 6 -14.71 2.81 -6.20
C GLY A 6 -13.34 2.49 -6.76
N LEU A 7 -12.97 3.20 -7.81
CA LEU A 7 -11.68 2.98 -8.43
C LEU A 7 -10.53 3.33 -7.50
N GLU A 8 -10.69 4.40 -6.71
CA GLU A 8 -9.63 4.77 -5.78
C GLU A 8 -9.38 3.66 -4.78
N ASN A 9 -10.45 3.09 -4.24
CA ASN A 9 -10.30 2.04 -3.25
C ASN A 9 -9.94 0.71 -3.85
N SER A 10 -10.22 0.55 -5.13
CA SER A 10 -9.98 -0.73 -5.81
C SER A 10 -8.68 -0.74 -6.59
N ARG A 11 -7.91 0.34 -6.54
CA ARG A 11 -6.65 0.39 -7.26
C ARG A 11 -5.67 -0.62 -6.68
N PRO A 12 -5.02 -1.38 -7.52
CA PRO A 12 -3.97 -2.27 -7.03
C PRO A 12 -2.79 -1.47 -6.51
N ILE A 13 -2.23 -1.95 -5.42
CA ILE A 13 -1.05 -1.33 -4.85
C ILE A 13 0.00 -2.40 -4.62
N LYS A 14 1.23 -1.95 -4.50
CA LYS A 14 2.36 -2.85 -4.35
C LYS A 14 3.07 -2.54 -3.05
N MET A 15 3.36 -3.57 -2.26
CA MET A 15 4.17 -3.45 -1.06
C MET A 15 5.54 -4.01 -1.38
N VAL A 16 6.56 -3.21 -1.15
CA VAL A 16 7.94 -3.61 -1.44
C VAL A 16 8.71 -3.76 -0.14
N ASP A 17 9.27 -4.95 0.07
CA ASP A 17 10.17 -5.18 1.19
C ASP A 17 11.50 -4.52 0.85
N ILE A 18 11.91 -3.57 1.69
CA ILE A 18 13.08 -2.77 1.38
C ILE A 18 14.35 -3.60 1.42
N GLU A 19 14.39 -4.60 2.30
CA GLU A 19 15.59 -5.41 2.47
C GLU A 19 15.74 -6.46 1.37
N THR A 20 14.67 -7.19 1.10
CA THR A 20 14.74 -8.30 0.14
C THR A 20 14.35 -7.89 -1.27
N LYS A 21 13.74 -6.71 -1.41
CA LYS A 21 13.20 -6.23 -2.68
C LYS A 21 12.01 -7.05 -3.16
N GLN A 22 11.45 -7.87 -2.29
CA GLN A 22 10.30 -8.67 -2.64
C GLN A 22 9.05 -7.80 -2.73
N GLU A 23 8.24 -8.05 -3.75
CA GLU A 23 7.04 -7.26 -4.01
C GLU A 23 5.80 -8.10 -3.80
N THR A 24 4.82 -7.50 -3.17
CA THR A 24 3.52 -8.13 -2.95
C THR A 24 2.44 -7.22 -3.51
N ILE A 25 1.60 -7.76 -4.40
CA ILE A 25 0.56 -6.98 -5.03
C ILE A 25 -0.74 -7.19 -4.27
N PHE A 26 -1.38 -6.10 -3.88
CA PHE A 26 -2.71 -6.14 -3.26
C PHE A 26 -3.71 -5.54 -4.24
N LYS A 27 -4.89 -6.12 -4.28
CA LYS A 27 -5.93 -5.64 -5.19
C LYS A 27 -6.42 -4.25 -4.83
N SER A 28 -6.34 -3.91 -3.56
CA SER A 28 -6.80 -2.60 -3.10
C SER A 28 -6.18 -2.31 -1.75
N ILE A 29 -6.39 -1.07 -1.30
CA ILE A 29 -5.92 -0.66 0.02
C ILE A 29 -6.56 -1.51 1.11
N ALA A 30 -7.81 -1.91 0.92
CA ALA A 30 -8.49 -2.74 1.90
C ALA A 30 -7.78 -4.07 2.12
N TYR A 31 -7.31 -4.69 1.05
CA TYR A 31 -6.57 -5.94 1.19
C TYR A 31 -5.24 -5.73 1.88
N ALA A 32 -4.54 -4.66 1.54
CA ALA A 32 -3.27 -4.34 2.18
C ALA A 32 -3.47 -4.07 3.67
N LYS A 33 -4.52 -3.35 4.00
CA LYS A 33 -4.85 -3.04 5.38
C LYS A 33 -5.05 -4.31 6.19
N ARG A 34 -5.78 -5.26 5.64
CA ARG A 34 -6.03 -6.53 6.32
C ARG A 34 -4.77 -7.34 6.49
N ALA A 35 -3.95 -7.36 5.47
CA ALA A 35 -2.74 -8.19 5.49
C ALA A 35 -1.68 -7.62 6.41
N THR A 36 -1.59 -6.31 6.51
CA THR A 36 -0.50 -5.66 7.24
C THR A 36 -0.91 -5.14 8.61
N GLY A 37 -2.20 -4.92 8.82
CA GLY A 37 -2.67 -4.32 10.04
C GLY A 37 -2.49 -2.81 10.11
N LEU A 38 -2.00 -2.21 9.04
CA LEU A 38 -1.81 -0.77 8.98
C LEU A 38 -3.14 -0.08 8.70
N SER A 39 -3.23 1.19 9.09
CA SER A 39 -4.44 1.95 8.83
C SER A 39 -4.51 2.34 7.36
N GLU A 40 -5.74 2.54 6.88
CA GLU A 40 -5.93 3.00 5.51
C GLU A 40 -5.24 4.33 5.28
N TYR A 41 -5.34 5.23 6.26
CA TYR A 41 -4.71 6.53 6.16
C TYR A 41 -3.20 6.38 6.02
N GLY A 42 -2.61 5.51 6.82
CA GLY A 42 -1.18 5.29 6.75
C GLY A 42 -0.74 4.78 5.39
N ILE A 43 -1.48 3.81 4.86
CA ILE A 43 -1.15 3.24 3.56
C ILE A 43 -1.26 4.31 2.47
N ARG A 44 -2.30 5.13 2.53
CA ARG A 44 -2.46 6.21 1.55
C ARG A 44 -1.30 7.19 1.61
N GLN A 45 -0.84 7.52 2.82
CA GLN A 45 0.32 8.39 2.96
C GLN A 45 1.55 7.73 2.35
N GLY A 46 1.69 6.44 2.53
CA GLY A 46 2.81 5.71 1.97
C GLY A 46 2.80 5.66 0.45
N LEU A 47 1.62 5.75 -0.16
CA LEU A 47 1.51 5.74 -1.61
C LEU A 47 1.90 7.08 -2.23
N ASN A 48 1.97 8.12 -1.44
CA ASN A 48 2.33 9.44 -1.94
C ASN A 48 3.84 9.48 -2.21
N PRO A 49 4.26 9.66 -3.46
CA PRO A 49 5.69 9.65 -3.77
C PRO A 49 6.47 10.77 -3.10
N LEU A 50 5.78 11.83 -2.72
CA LEU A 50 6.45 12.94 -2.04
C LEU A 50 6.72 12.63 -0.58
N GLN A 51 5.96 11.75 0.03
CA GLN A 51 6.12 11.40 1.43
C GLN A 51 7.23 10.39 1.66
N LYS A 52 7.39 9.46 0.74
CA LYS A 52 8.41 8.41 0.83
C LYS A 52 8.39 7.71 2.19
N LYS A 53 7.20 7.46 2.71
CA LYS A 53 7.07 6.83 4.01
C LYS A 53 7.46 5.37 3.97
N ARG A 54 8.04 4.91 5.06
CA ARG A 54 8.35 3.51 5.25
C ARG A 54 7.58 3.00 6.45
N PHE A 55 7.23 1.73 6.39
CA PHE A 55 6.44 1.10 7.44
C PHE A 55 7.12 -0.16 7.91
N GLU A 56 6.80 -0.57 9.12
CA GLU A 56 7.32 -1.82 9.66
C GLU A 56 6.17 -2.81 9.76
N VAL A 57 6.31 -3.94 9.07
CA VAL A 57 5.30 -5.00 9.08
C VAL A 57 6.00 -6.29 9.43
N ASN A 58 5.61 -6.88 10.56
CA ASN A 58 6.21 -8.13 11.05
C ASN A 58 7.72 -8.04 11.17
N GLY A 59 8.19 -6.88 11.63
CA GLY A 59 9.62 -6.67 11.82
C GLY A 59 10.38 -6.35 10.55
N ARG A 60 9.68 -6.18 9.45
CA ARG A 60 10.31 -5.87 8.17
C ARG A 60 9.91 -4.48 7.72
N LYS A 61 10.86 -3.78 7.13
CA LYS A 61 10.59 -2.45 6.59
C LYS A 61 10.07 -2.56 5.18
N VAL A 62 8.95 -1.92 4.93
CA VAL A 62 8.31 -1.98 3.62
C VAL A 62 7.88 -0.59 3.20
N CYS A 63 7.66 -0.43 1.91
CA CYS A 63 7.06 0.78 1.37
C CYS A 63 5.95 0.40 0.41
N PHE A 64 5.07 1.36 0.14
CA PHE A 64 3.93 1.12 -0.72
C PHE A 64 4.05 1.98 -1.97
N ARG A 65 3.60 1.43 -3.08
CA ARG A 65 3.58 2.13 -4.35
C ARG A 65 2.30 1.79 -5.08
N VAL A 66 1.88 2.70 -5.95
CA VAL A 66 0.74 2.42 -6.82
C VAL A 66 1.20 1.44 -7.88
N HIS A 67 0.46 0.36 -8.04
CA HIS A 67 0.76 -0.64 -9.06
C HIS A 67 -0.05 -0.31 -10.31
N LYS A 68 0.62 -0.15 -11.40
CA LYS A 68 -0.05 0.16 -12.66
C LYS A 68 -0.17 -1.04 -13.56
#